data_a07b323b3965b5f5a40a68d78c7e69e4
#
_entry.id   a07b323b3965b5f5a40a68d78c7e69e4
#
_cell.length_a   1.000
_cell.length_b   1.000
_cell.length_c   1.000
_cell.angle_alpha   90.00
_cell.angle_beta   90.00
_cell.angle_gamma   90.00
#
_symmetry.space_group_name_H-M   'P 1'
#
loop_
_entity.id
_entity.type
_entity.pdbx_description
1 polymer ?
#
loop_
_entity_poly.entity_id
_entity_poly.type
_entity_poly.pdbx_seq_one_letter_code
_entity_poly.pdbx_strand_id
1 'polypeptide(L)'
;MVRRFEVGAASQSGGRRGALHLPHGAVQTPVFMPVGTAATVKAVQQATLEQIGANGAGAELILANTYHLTLRPGHELIRRMGGVHRFMSWSRPMLTDSGGFQVFSLARLRKVTDEGVEFRSHLDGSLHFFSPEHSMEVQIALGADVTMAFDECVETPATWQRTRDSMGLTHAWAMRSKEYFEAHRNEVPWAEEFTGRTQSLVRRTQCLFGIVQGGMYTDLRRESAERLVEMEFDGYAIGGLAVGEPPEVTREMIARTLEILPRDRPRYVMGVGYPDQIAEYARMGVDMMDCVLPTRAARHGLLFRAPEPGEEASTDQPQALNKPEDSGCPIHASSIGVGGVEADDSAEAETASRTAIRMNIKRVEYAEDQ
;
A
#
# COMPACT_ATOMS: atom_id res chain seq x y z
N MET A 1 -6.69 6.00 -27.96
CA MET A 1 -6.61 4.96 -26.92
C MET A 1 -6.77 5.65 -25.58
N VAL A 2 -7.74 5.31 -24.75
CA VAL A 2 -7.90 5.91 -23.41
C VAL A 2 -6.84 5.27 -22.53
N ARG A 3 -5.91 6.08 -22.01
CA ARG A 3 -4.90 5.61 -21.05
C ARG A 3 -5.56 5.36 -19.69
N ARG A 4 -5.12 4.31 -18.95
CA ARG A 4 -5.58 4.06 -17.58
C ARG A 4 -5.11 5.11 -16.61
N PHE A 5 -3.91 5.62 -16.81
CA PHE A 5 -3.32 6.65 -15.99
C PHE A 5 -2.96 7.87 -16.84
N GLU A 6 -3.46 9.01 -16.42
CA GLU A 6 -3.22 10.30 -17.06
C GLU A 6 -2.44 11.18 -16.08
N VAL A 7 -1.23 11.59 -16.49
CA VAL A 7 -0.45 12.56 -15.74
C VAL A 7 -0.88 13.96 -16.18
N GLY A 8 -1.38 14.74 -15.25
CA GLY A 8 -1.74 16.13 -15.45
C GLY A 8 -0.55 17.08 -15.21
N ALA A 9 -0.65 17.92 -14.19
CA ALA A 9 0.42 18.86 -13.81
C ALA A 9 1.55 18.14 -13.06
N ALA A 10 2.80 18.50 -13.36
CA ALA A 10 3.99 18.07 -12.65
C ALA A 10 4.77 19.28 -12.14
N SER A 11 5.34 19.18 -10.93
CA SER A 11 6.20 20.19 -10.35
C SER A 11 7.67 19.98 -10.76
N GLN A 12 8.49 21.03 -10.60
CA GLN A 12 9.93 20.92 -10.82
C GLN A 12 10.62 19.96 -9.84
N SER A 13 10.06 19.79 -8.63
CA SER A 13 10.57 18.87 -7.60
C SER A 13 10.22 17.40 -7.85
N GLY A 14 9.45 17.08 -8.91
CA GLY A 14 9.05 15.71 -9.26
C GLY A 14 7.62 15.34 -8.86
N GLY A 15 7.00 16.06 -7.93
CA GLY A 15 5.61 15.85 -7.54
C GLY A 15 4.67 16.02 -8.73
N ARG A 16 3.61 15.20 -8.79
CA ARG A 16 2.69 15.22 -9.93
C ARG A 16 1.25 14.97 -9.50
N ARG A 17 0.33 15.51 -10.27
CA ARG A 17 -1.10 15.19 -10.19
C ARG A 17 -1.48 14.34 -11.39
N GLY A 18 -2.37 13.39 -11.17
CA GLY A 18 -2.87 12.54 -12.22
C GLY A 18 -4.27 11.99 -11.91
N ALA A 19 -4.77 11.17 -12.81
CA ALA A 19 -6.02 10.44 -12.65
C ALA A 19 -5.84 8.98 -13.07
N LEU A 20 -6.19 8.06 -12.17
CA LEU A 20 -6.22 6.62 -12.43
C LEU A 20 -7.67 6.20 -12.72
N HIS A 21 -7.92 5.75 -13.94
CA HIS A 21 -9.23 5.34 -14.41
C HIS A 21 -9.46 3.86 -14.15
N LEU A 22 -10.40 3.55 -13.27
CA LEU A 22 -10.73 2.22 -12.78
C LEU A 22 -12.21 1.86 -13.08
N PRO A 23 -12.61 0.59 -12.98
CA PRO A 23 -14.00 0.17 -13.22
C PRO A 23 -15.01 0.92 -12.35
N HIS A 24 -14.76 1.05 -11.06
CA HIS A 24 -15.67 1.71 -10.11
C HIS A 24 -15.46 3.23 -9.98
N GLY A 25 -14.65 3.85 -10.81
CA GLY A 25 -14.46 5.30 -10.85
C GLY A 25 -13.04 5.74 -11.15
N ALA A 26 -12.85 7.06 -11.29
CA ALA A 26 -11.53 7.66 -11.41
C ALA A 26 -11.02 8.09 -10.03
N VAL A 27 -9.73 7.85 -9.78
CA VAL A 27 -9.03 8.23 -8.56
C VAL A 27 -8.06 9.36 -8.89
N GLN A 28 -8.15 10.46 -8.15
CA GLN A 28 -7.19 11.55 -8.27
C GLN A 28 -5.91 11.20 -7.50
N THR A 29 -4.75 11.48 -8.10
CA THR A 29 -3.45 11.23 -7.46
C THR A 29 -2.69 12.53 -7.21
N PRO A 30 -1.87 12.62 -6.13
CA PRO A 30 -1.58 11.57 -5.14
C PRO A 30 -2.77 11.22 -4.27
N VAL A 31 -2.88 9.94 -3.89
CA VAL A 31 -3.96 9.42 -3.04
C VAL A 31 -3.42 8.60 -1.89
N PHE A 32 -4.03 8.77 -0.71
CA PHE A 32 -3.81 7.89 0.44
C PHE A 32 -4.97 6.90 0.58
N MET A 33 -4.66 5.63 0.75
CA MET A 33 -5.62 4.54 0.87
C MET A 33 -5.79 4.11 2.33
N PRO A 34 -6.93 4.36 2.97
CA PRO A 34 -7.27 3.71 4.23
C PRO A 34 -7.35 2.19 4.06
N VAL A 35 -6.83 1.46 5.05
CA VAL A 35 -6.80 -0.01 5.00
C VAL A 35 -8.05 -0.60 5.67
N GLY A 36 -8.83 -1.31 4.86
CA GLY A 36 -9.97 -2.12 5.26
C GLY A 36 -9.63 -3.60 5.26
N THR A 37 -8.82 -4.08 6.22
CA THR A 37 -8.19 -5.40 6.27
C THR A 37 -9.14 -6.56 5.91
N ALA A 38 -10.32 -6.59 6.51
CA ALA A 38 -11.33 -7.64 6.26
C ALA A 38 -12.57 -7.05 5.57
N ALA A 39 -12.38 -6.32 4.47
CA ALA A 39 -13.41 -5.57 3.76
C ALA A 39 -14.16 -4.57 4.68
N THR A 40 -13.46 -4.01 5.66
CA THR A 40 -13.97 -2.95 6.52
C THR A 40 -12.83 -2.16 7.13
N VAL A 41 -12.91 -0.85 7.10
CA VAL A 41 -12.00 0.03 7.84
C VAL A 41 -12.44 0.00 9.30
N LYS A 42 -11.63 -0.63 10.16
CA LYS A 42 -11.99 -0.93 11.55
C LYS A 42 -12.41 0.34 12.30
N ALA A 43 -13.62 0.32 12.89
CA ALA A 43 -14.26 1.40 13.64
C ALA A 43 -14.60 2.67 12.82
N VAL A 44 -14.67 2.58 11.49
CA VAL A 44 -15.10 3.67 10.62
C VAL A 44 -16.23 3.18 9.71
N GLN A 45 -17.35 3.88 9.71
CA GLN A 45 -18.50 3.55 8.85
C GLN A 45 -18.22 3.96 7.40
N GLN A 46 -18.77 3.23 6.41
CA GLN A 46 -18.65 3.56 5.00
C GLN A 46 -19.09 4.99 4.69
N ALA A 47 -20.21 5.43 5.22
CA ALA A 47 -20.71 6.80 5.03
C ALA A 47 -19.71 7.85 5.54
N THR A 48 -18.96 7.56 6.61
CA THR A 48 -17.89 8.41 7.09
C THR A 48 -16.72 8.41 6.12
N LEU A 49 -16.31 7.23 5.61
CA LEU A 49 -15.23 7.13 4.61
C LEU A 49 -15.55 7.90 3.33
N GLU A 50 -16.82 7.97 2.94
CA GLU A 50 -17.27 8.73 1.77
C GLU A 50 -17.22 10.25 1.97
N GLN A 51 -17.09 10.73 3.22
CA GLN A 51 -17.12 12.14 3.61
C GLN A 51 -15.78 12.65 4.18
N ILE A 52 -14.86 11.76 4.56
CA ILE A 52 -13.56 12.11 5.13
C ILE A 52 -12.72 12.89 4.11
N GLY A 53 -12.14 14.02 4.55
CA GLY A 53 -11.20 14.81 3.76
C GLY A 53 -11.50 16.29 3.85
N ALA A 54 -10.49 17.13 3.64
CA ALA A 54 -10.54 18.57 3.80
C ALA A 54 -11.66 19.26 2.99
N ASN A 55 -12.14 18.63 1.93
CA ASN A 55 -13.18 19.15 1.04
C ASN A 55 -14.45 18.27 1.02
N GLY A 56 -14.61 17.34 1.97
CA GLY A 56 -15.72 16.39 1.97
C GLY A 56 -15.66 15.36 0.81
N ALA A 57 -14.53 15.24 0.14
CA ALA A 57 -14.38 14.35 -1.02
C ALA A 57 -14.38 12.85 -0.67
N GLY A 58 -14.10 12.53 0.61
CA GLY A 58 -14.02 11.16 1.10
C GLY A 58 -12.77 10.41 0.64
N ALA A 59 -12.65 9.15 1.04
CA ALA A 59 -11.66 8.24 0.52
C ALA A 59 -12.03 7.86 -0.92
N GLU A 60 -11.15 8.10 -1.88
CA GLU A 60 -11.39 7.77 -3.30
C GLU A 60 -11.02 6.33 -3.62
N LEU A 61 -10.11 5.75 -2.84
CA LEU A 61 -9.59 4.39 -2.98
C LEU A 61 -9.31 3.82 -1.60
N ILE A 62 -9.69 2.58 -1.36
CA ILE A 62 -9.37 1.85 -0.11
C ILE A 62 -8.64 0.55 -0.44
N LEU A 63 -7.90 0.02 0.54
CA LEU A 63 -7.19 -1.24 0.43
C LEU A 63 -7.83 -2.32 1.28
N ALA A 64 -7.99 -3.53 0.74
CA ALA A 64 -8.37 -4.73 1.48
C ALA A 64 -7.29 -5.82 1.36
N ASN A 65 -7.20 -6.69 2.38
CA ASN A 65 -6.16 -7.70 2.43
C ASN A 65 -6.63 -9.06 1.91
N THR A 66 -5.99 -9.54 0.86
CA THR A 66 -6.24 -10.83 0.23
C THR A 66 -6.14 -11.99 1.21
N TYR A 67 -5.06 -12.05 2.00
CA TYR A 67 -4.84 -13.09 3.00
C TYR A 67 -6.01 -13.21 4.00
N HIS A 68 -6.43 -12.09 4.59
CA HIS A 68 -7.50 -12.11 5.59
C HIS A 68 -8.84 -12.52 4.98
N LEU A 69 -9.17 -12.02 3.79
CA LEU A 69 -10.41 -12.34 3.10
C LEU A 69 -10.48 -13.77 2.59
N THR A 70 -9.33 -14.37 2.27
CA THR A 70 -9.25 -15.79 1.93
C THR A 70 -9.57 -16.66 3.15
N LEU A 71 -9.00 -16.35 4.30
CA LEU A 71 -9.22 -17.13 5.51
C LEU A 71 -10.64 -16.93 6.07
N ARG A 72 -11.15 -15.71 6.03
CA ARG A 72 -12.47 -15.37 6.55
C ARG A 72 -13.04 -14.11 5.90
N PRO A 73 -14.21 -14.16 5.25
CA PRO A 73 -15.17 -15.27 5.19
C PRO A 73 -14.88 -16.31 4.10
N GLY A 74 -13.81 -16.13 3.31
CA GLY A 74 -13.46 -16.90 2.13
C GLY A 74 -13.85 -16.18 0.83
N HIS A 75 -12.93 -16.18 -0.13
CA HIS A 75 -13.09 -15.48 -1.41
C HIS A 75 -14.26 -16.00 -2.24
N GLU A 76 -14.56 -17.30 -2.17
CA GLU A 76 -15.69 -17.92 -2.87
C GLU A 76 -17.04 -17.39 -2.36
N LEU A 77 -17.19 -17.13 -1.05
CA LEU A 77 -18.39 -16.50 -0.53
C LEU A 77 -18.55 -15.08 -1.07
N ILE A 78 -17.46 -14.30 -1.04
CA ILE A 78 -17.46 -12.92 -1.53
C ILE A 78 -17.77 -12.88 -3.03
N ARG A 79 -17.21 -13.82 -3.83
CA ARG A 79 -17.52 -13.96 -5.25
C ARG A 79 -19.02 -14.18 -5.49
N ARG A 80 -19.64 -15.12 -4.75
CA ARG A 80 -21.09 -15.38 -4.85
C ARG A 80 -21.95 -14.18 -4.46
N MET A 81 -21.44 -13.29 -3.60
CA MET A 81 -22.13 -12.05 -3.21
C MET A 81 -21.93 -10.91 -4.23
N GLY A 82 -21.23 -11.14 -5.34
CA GLY A 82 -21.00 -10.14 -6.39
C GLY A 82 -19.72 -9.32 -6.19
N GLY A 83 -18.74 -9.87 -5.42
CA GLY A 83 -17.44 -9.25 -5.17
C GLY A 83 -17.39 -8.40 -3.91
N VAL A 84 -16.19 -7.93 -3.58
CA VAL A 84 -15.91 -7.20 -2.33
C VAL A 84 -16.66 -5.86 -2.25
N HIS A 85 -16.89 -5.18 -3.37
CA HIS A 85 -17.65 -3.94 -3.41
C HIS A 85 -19.08 -4.13 -2.90
N ARG A 86 -19.79 -5.14 -3.39
CA ARG A 86 -21.15 -5.48 -2.93
C ARG A 86 -21.14 -6.02 -1.49
N PHE A 87 -20.15 -6.88 -1.18
CA PHE A 87 -20.00 -7.46 0.16
C PHE A 87 -19.89 -6.40 1.25
N MET A 88 -19.16 -5.31 1.02
CA MET A 88 -18.99 -4.24 2.00
C MET A 88 -19.83 -2.98 1.74
N SER A 89 -20.67 -2.97 0.69
CA SER A 89 -21.45 -1.81 0.25
C SER A 89 -20.57 -0.58 -0.05
N TRP A 90 -19.48 -0.78 -0.78
CA TRP A 90 -18.56 0.26 -1.18
C TRP A 90 -18.64 0.49 -2.69
N SER A 91 -18.98 1.71 -3.11
CA SER A 91 -19.22 2.04 -4.52
C SER A 91 -18.01 2.60 -5.26
N ARG A 92 -16.94 2.93 -4.55
CA ARG A 92 -15.72 3.52 -5.10
C ARG A 92 -14.63 2.48 -5.33
N PRO A 93 -13.53 2.82 -6.03
CA PRO A 93 -12.42 1.91 -6.29
C PRO A 93 -11.83 1.25 -5.05
N MET A 94 -11.31 0.03 -5.25
CA MET A 94 -10.60 -0.76 -4.26
C MET A 94 -9.32 -1.36 -4.83
N LEU A 95 -8.31 -1.49 -3.97
CA LEU A 95 -7.10 -2.26 -4.20
C LEU A 95 -7.08 -3.47 -3.25
N THR A 96 -6.71 -4.65 -3.75
CA THR A 96 -6.32 -5.78 -2.90
C THR A 96 -4.82 -5.97 -2.96
N ASP A 97 -4.20 -6.23 -1.79
CA ASP A 97 -2.78 -6.62 -1.74
C ASP A 97 -2.57 -8.04 -2.28
N SER A 98 -1.29 -8.46 -2.42
CA SER A 98 -0.94 -9.81 -2.88
C SER A 98 -1.23 -10.90 -1.84
N GLY A 99 -1.32 -10.55 -0.55
CA GLY A 99 -1.32 -11.48 0.58
C GLY A 99 0.08 -11.93 1.02
N GLY A 100 1.13 -11.67 0.25
CA GLY A 100 2.50 -12.11 0.52
C GLY A 100 3.04 -11.60 1.86
N PHE A 101 2.89 -10.31 2.13
CA PHE A 101 3.36 -9.71 3.38
C PHE A 101 2.69 -10.32 4.62
N GLN A 102 1.37 -10.60 4.60
CA GLN A 102 0.64 -11.17 5.73
C GLN A 102 1.04 -12.62 5.98
N VAL A 103 1.28 -13.40 4.91
CA VAL A 103 1.86 -14.74 5.03
C VAL A 103 3.24 -14.66 5.67
N PHE A 104 4.03 -13.62 5.31
CA PHE A 104 5.33 -13.39 5.90
C PHE A 104 5.23 -13.00 7.39
N SER A 105 4.38 -12.04 7.75
CA SER A 105 4.35 -11.41 9.08
C SER A 105 3.53 -12.17 10.12
N LEU A 106 2.44 -12.85 9.70
CA LEU A 106 1.47 -13.49 10.61
C LEU A 106 1.65 -15.00 10.74
N ALA A 107 2.21 -15.65 9.72
CA ALA A 107 2.37 -17.10 9.74
C ALA A 107 3.59 -17.51 10.58
N ARG A 108 3.33 -18.11 11.76
CA ARG A 108 4.39 -18.59 12.67
C ARG A 108 5.22 -19.72 12.07
N LEU A 109 4.62 -20.53 11.19
CA LEU A 109 5.27 -21.63 10.48
C LEU A 109 4.94 -21.45 9.00
N ARG A 110 5.97 -21.14 8.21
CA ARG A 110 5.87 -21.02 6.76
C ARG A 110 7.04 -21.71 6.09
N LYS A 111 6.78 -22.24 4.91
CA LYS A 111 7.79 -22.81 4.03
C LYS A 111 7.65 -22.14 2.66
N VAL A 112 8.68 -21.41 2.25
CA VAL A 112 8.76 -20.78 0.94
C VAL A 112 9.44 -21.74 -0.02
N THR A 113 8.86 -21.89 -1.21
CA THR A 113 9.39 -22.68 -2.34
C THR A 113 9.22 -21.90 -3.63
N ASP A 114 9.78 -22.37 -4.72
CA ASP A 114 9.58 -21.74 -6.04
C ASP A 114 8.10 -21.75 -6.47
N GLU A 115 7.35 -22.74 -6.03
CA GLU A 115 5.91 -22.87 -6.36
C GLU A 115 5.03 -21.90 -5.59
N GLY A 116 5.41 -21.52 -4.37
CA GLY A 116 4.61 -20.69 -3.48
C GLY A 116 4.99 -20.84 -2.02
N VAL A 117 4.05 -20.49 -1.14
CA VAL A 117 4.25 -20.49 0.31
C VAL A 117 3.23 -21.38 0.99
N GLU A 118 3.71 -22.39 1.70
CA GLU A 118 2.91 -23.17 2.64
C GLU A 118 2.96 -22.50 4.02
N PHE A 119 1.81 -22.34 4.66
CA PHE A 119 1.71 -21.69 5.97
C PHE A 119 0.52 -22.19 6.79
N ARG A 120 0.59 -21.96 8.11
CA ARG A 120 -0.53 -22.24 9.00
C ARG A 120 -1.30 -20.95 9.31
N SER A 121 -2.62 -21.04 9.17
CA SER A 121 -3.56 -19.97 9.52
C SER A 121 -3.36 -19.53 10.99
N HIS A 122 -3.29 -18.24 11.21
CA HIS A 122 -3.25 -17.66 12.56
C HIS A 122 -4.59 -17.76 13.30
N LEU A 123 -5.69 -18.05 12.59
CA LEU A 123 -7.03 -18.14 13.16
C LEU A 123 -7.30 -19.48 13.84
N ASP A 124 -6.93 -20.58 13.16
CA ASP A 124 -7.31 -21.94 13.55
C ASP A 124 -6.17 -22.97 13.36
N GLY A 125 -5.00 -22.55 12.87
CA GLY A 125 -3.86 -23.42 12.64
C GLY A 125 -3.96 -24.33 11.41
N SER A 126 -5.01 -24.19 10.59
CA SER A 126 -5.17 -24.96 9.34
C SER A 126 -4.03 -24.69 8.37
N LEU A 127 -3.66 -25.72 7.58
CA LEU A 127 -2.60 -25.63 6.61
C LEU A 127 -3.14 -25.07 5.29
N HIS A 128 -2.46 -24.07 4.76
CA HIS A 128 -2.77 -23.42 3.50
C HIS A 128 -1.55 -23.35 2.59
N PHE A 129 -1.80 -23.26 1.29
CA PHE A 129 -0.78 -23.04 0.28
C PHE A 129 -1.19 -21.86 -0.61
N PHE A 130 -0.32 -20.87 -0.70
CA PHE A 130 -0.49 -19.71 -1.58
C PHE A 130 0.56 -19.79 -2.68
N SER A 131 0.11 -19.94 -3.92
CA SER A 131 0.93 -19.74 -5.11
C SER A 131 0.61 -18.38 -5.75
N PRO A 132 1.41 -17.90 -6.70
CA PRO A 132 1.08 -16.70 -7.49
C PRO A 132 -0.29 -16.83 -8.17
N GLU A 133 -0.62 -17.98 -8.73
CA GLU A 133 -1.89 -18.25 -9.39
C GLU A 133 -3.06 -18.19 -8.40
N HIS A 134 -2.89 -18.81 -7.22
CA HIS A 134 -3.93 -18.78 -6.19
C HIS A 134 -4.17 -17.37 -5.63
N SER A 135 -3.10 -16.58 -5.45
CA SER A 135 -3.25 -15.17 -5.07
C SER A 135 -4.05 -14.39 -6.11
N MET A 136 -3.79 -14.61 -7.41
CA MET A 136 -4.54 -13.97 -8.48
C MET A 136 -5.99 -14.46 -8.55
N GLU A 137 -6.23 -15.77 -8.42
CA GLU A 137 -7.58 -16.36 -8.35
C GLU A 137 -8.41 -15.68 -7.26
N VAL A 138 -7.84 -15.54 -6.06
CA VAL A 138 -8.49 -14.88 -4.94
C VAL A 138 -8.80 -13.42 -5.26
N GLN A 139 -7.84 -12.64 -5.77
CA GLN A 139 -8.03 -11.23 -6.06
C GLN A 139 -9.05 -11.00 -7.21
N ILE A 140 -9.08 -11.88 -8.20
CA ILE A 140 -10.10 -11.88 -9.26
C ILE A 140 -11.47 -12.20 -8.66
N ALA A 141 -11.57 -13.20 -7.80
CA ALA A 141 -12.81 -13.58 -7.11
C ALA A 141 -13.33 -12.47 -6.17
N LEU A 142 -12.42 -11.75 -5.50
CA LEU A 142 -12.78 -10.56 -4.70
C LEU A 142 -13.27 -9.42 -5.58
N GLY A 143 -12.78 -9.27 -6.80
CA GLY A 143 -13.23 -8.26 -7.76
C GLY A 143 -12.81 -6.83 -7.39
N ALA A 144 -11.64 -6.63 -6.80
CA ALA A 144 -11.05 -5.30 -6.60
C ALA A 144 -10.67 -4.66 -7.94
N ASP A 145 -10.54 -3.33 -8.01
CA ASP A 145 -10.16 -2.62 -9.24
C ASP A 145 -8.66 -2.77 -9.54
N VAL A 146 -7.83 -2.79 -8.50
CA VAL A 146 -6.39 -2.95 -8.58
C VAL A 146 -5.99 -4.20 -7.81
N THR A 147 -5.21 -5.07 -8.45
CA THR A 147 -4.63 -6.29 -7.89
C THR A 147 -3.12 -6.18 -7.89
N MET A 148 -2.47 -6.93 -7.00
CA MET A 148 -1.02 -6.92 -6.82
C MET A 148 -0.43 -8.29 -7.20
N ALA A 149 0.66 -8.30 -7.95
CA ALA A 149 1.41 -9.53 -8.20
C ALA A 149 1.93 -10.12 -6.88
N PHE A 150 1.96 -11.45 -6.78
CA PHE A 150 2.46 -12.12 -5.58
C PHE A 150 3.97 -11.91 -5.43
N ASP A 151 4.42 -11.56 -4.24
CA ASP A 151 5.81 -11.22 -3.93
C ASP A 151 6.31 -11.88 -2.64
N GLU A 152 7.62 -12.02 -2.53
CA GLU A 152 8.27 -12.38 -1.28
C GLU A 152 8.86 -11.13 -0.63
N CYS A 153 8.32 -10.75 0.54
CA CYS A 153 8.89 -9.72 1.38
C CYS A 153 9.96 -10.33 2.28
N VAL A 154 11.21 -9.88 2.15
CA VAL A 154 12.33 -10.35 2.96
C VAL A 154 12.35 -9.61 4.31
N GLU A 155 12.83 -10.30 5.35
CA GLU A 155 13.06 -9.72 6.67
C GLU A 155 14.10 -8.59 6.62
N THR A 156 13.99 -7.63 7.55
CA THR A 156 14.98 -6.55 7.69
C THR A 156 15.58 -6.60 9.10
N PRO A 157 16.93 -6.62 9.23
CA PRO A 157 17.93 -6.61 8.14
C PRO A 157 18.12 -7.98 7.47
N ALA A 158 18.41 -7.99 6.17
CA ALA A 158 18.79 -9.16 5.41
C ALA A 158 20.11 -8.97 4.69
N THR A 159 20.84 -10.07 4.43
CA THR A 159 22.07 -10.00 3.63
C THR A 159 21.76 -9.73 2.15
N TRP A 160 22.72 -9.18 1.42
CA TRP A 160 22.57 -8.93 -0.01
C TRP A 160 22.16 -10.21 -0.78
N GLN A 161 22.82 -11.35 -0.48
CA GLN A 161 22.51 -12.63 -1.13
C GLN A 161 21.05 -13.07 -0.84
N ARG A 162 20.61 -13.02 0.42
CA ARG A 162 19.22 -13.36 0.79
C ARG A 162 18.20 -12.45 0.08
N THR A 163 18.51 -11.15 0.00
CA THR A 163 17.67 -10.16 -0.68
C THR A 163 17.62 -10.43 -2.19
N ARG A 164 18.75 -10.78 -2.80
CA ARG A 164 18.80 -11.14 -4.22
C ARG A 164 18.01 -12.39 -4.54
N ASP A 165 18.13 -13.43 -3.71
CA ASP A 165 17.38 -14.67 -3.91
C ASP A 165 15.87 -14.45 -3.80
N SER A 166 15.42 -13.68 -2.79
CA SER A 166 14.03 -13.26 -2.62
C SER A 166 13.52 -12.42 -3.80
N MET A 167 14.33 -11.48 -4.27
CA MET A 167 14.01 -10.66 -5.45
C MET A 167 13.84 -11.53 -6.70
N GLY A 168 14.72 -12.52 -6.91
CA GLY A 168 14.61 -13.47 -8.02
C GLY A 168 13.32 -14.27 -7.97
N LEU A 169 12.93 -14.73 -6.78
CA LEU A 169 11.68 -15.43 -6.55
C LEU A 169 10.47 -14.52 -6.83
N THR A 170 10.50 -13.28 -6.33
CA THR A 170 9.47 -12.26 -6.60
C THR A 170 9.29 -12.04 -8.12
N HIS A 171 10.37 -11.98 -8.90
CA HIS A 171 10.27 -11.82 -10.36
C HIS A 171 9.61 -13.04 -11.03
N ALA A 172 9.98 -14.26 -10.61
CA ALA A 172 9.37 -15.48 -11.13
C ALA A 172 7.87 -15.53 -10.80
N TRP A 173 7.50 -15.17 -9.57
CA TRP A 173 6.11 -15.11 -9.13
C TRP A 173 5.32 -13.98 -9.81
N ALA A 174 5.94 -12.83 -10.04
CA ALA A 174 5.32 -11.72 -10.77
C ALA A 174 4.94 -12.12 -12.21
N MET A 175 5.80 -12.86 -12.91
CA MET A 175 5.52 -13.39 -14.24
C MET A 175 4.33 -14.35 -14.22
N ARG A 176 4.34 -15.34 -13.31
CA ARG A 176 3.24 -16.30 -13.14
C ARG A 176 1.92 -15.62 -12.76
N SER A 177 1.98 -14.62 -11.86
CA SER A 177 0.82 -13.80 -11.51
C SER A 177 0.23 -13.11 -12.75
N LYS A 178 1.10 -12.53 -13.58
CA LYS A 178 0.67 -11.84 -14.80
C LYS A 178 0.05 -12.79 -15.82
N GLU A 179 0.67 -13.93 -16.06
CA GLU A 179 0.16 -14.95 -16.99
C GLU A 179 -1.23 -15.43 -16.55
N TYR A 180 -1.41 -15.74 -15.27
CA TYR A 180 -2.71 -16.14 -14.72
C TYR A 180 -3.74 -15.02 -14.83
N PHE A 181 -3.35 -13.80 -14.45
CA PHE A 181 -4.24 -12.64 -14.53
C PHE A 181 -4.72 -12.37 -15.96
N GLU A 182 -3.84 -12.39 -16.95
CA GLU A 182 -4.21 -12.16 -18.34
C GLU A 182 -5.18 -13.20 -18.89
N ALA A 183 -5.03 -14.45 -18.45
CA ALA A 183 -5.94 -15.53 -18.84
C ALA A 183 -7.33 -15.41 -18.20
N HIS A 184 -7.42 -14.92 -16.96
CA HIS A 184 -8.64 -14.97 -16.15
C HIS A 184 -9.26 -13.61 -15.78
N ARG A 185 -8.66 -12.48 -16.15
CA ARG A 185 -9.11 -11.12 -15.77
C ARG A 185 -10.54 -10.74 -16.13
N ASN A 186 -11.20 -11.51 -17.00
CA ASN A 186 -12.60 -11.32 -17.36
C ASN A 186 -13.58 -12.08 -16.45
N GLU A 187 -13.09 -12.86 -15.50
CA GLU A 187 -13.87 -13.68 -14.57
C GLU A 187 -14.27 -12.94 -13.29
N VAL A 188 -14.13 -11.62 -13.27
CA VAL A 188 -14.51 -10.79 -12.13
C VAL A 188 -16.01 -10.85 -11.86
N PRO A 189 -16.47 -10.84 -10.59
CA PRO A 189 -17.88 -10.99 -10.23
C PRO A 189 -18.83 -9.97 -10.83
N TRP A 190 -18.32 -8.77 -11.15
CA TRP A 190 -19.07 -7.65 -11.72
C TRP A 190 -18.92 -7.50 -13.24
N ALA A 191 -18.32 -8.46 -13.93
CA ALA A 191 -18.06 -8.36 -15.38
C ALA A 191 -19.32 -8.03 -16.19
N GLU A 192 -20.48 -8.57 -15.82
CA GLU A 192 -21.76 -8.35 -16.50
C GLU A 192 -22.35 -6.96 -16.26
N GLU A 193 -22.05 -6.30 -15.17
CA GLU A 193 -22.58 -4.97 -14.82
C GLU A 193 -22.14 -3.88 -15.80
N PHE A 194 -20.99 -4.07 -16.43
CA PHE A 194 -20.39 -3.12 -17.36
C PHE A 194 -20.58 -3.47 -18.84
N THR A 195 -21.24 -4.58 -19.18
CA THR A 195 -21.39 -5.08 -20.56
C THR A 195 -22.27 -4.22 -21.46
N GLY A 196 -23.12 -3.36 -20.91
CA GLY A 196 -24.03 -2.50 -21.68
C GLY A 196 -23.56 -1.07 -21.96
N ARG A 197 -22.43 -0.66 -21.39
CA ARG A 197 -21.94 0.72 -21.48
C ARG A 197 -20.85 0.85 -22.55
N THR A 198 -20.94 1.90 -23.38
CA THR A 198 -19.98 2.27 -24.44
C THR A 198 -18.59 2.65 -23.92
N GLN A 199 -18.13 2.10 -22.81
CA GLN A 199 -16.84 2.42 -22.21
C GLN A 199 -15.74 1.54 -22.82
N SER A 200 -14.54 2.11 -23.00
CA SER A 200 -13.37 1.40 -23.53
C SER A 200 -13.03 0.18 -22.65
N LEU A 201 -12.46 -0.87 -23.25
CA LEU A 201 -11.98 -2.08 -22.55
C LEU A 201 -11.12 -1.78 -21.33
N VAL A 202 -10.38 -0.67 -21.34
CA VAL A 202 -9.53 -0.18 -20.25
C VAL A 202 -10.31 0.09 -18.95
N ARG A 203 -11.59 0.40 -19.03
CA ARG A 203 -12.45 0.68 -17.87
C ARG A 203 -13.24 -0.53 -17.38
N ARG A 204 -13.08 -1.70 -18.01
CA ARG A 204 -13.87 -2.91 -17.71
C ARG A 204 -13.08 -4.02 -17.05
N THR A 205 -11.78 -3.88 -16.90
CA THR A 205 -10.91 -4.91 -16.34
C THR A 205 -10.13 -4.36 -15.17
N GLN A 206 -9.81 -5.22 -14.22
CA GLN A 206 -8.88 -4.91 -13.13
C GLN A 206 -7.54 -4.41 -13.68
N CYS A 207 -6.76 -3.72 -12.84
CA CYS A 207 -5.36 -3.42 -13.06
C CYS A 207 -4.49 -4.43 -12.30
N LEU A 208 -3.35 -4.82 -12.86
CA LEU A 208 -2.34 -5.60 -12.16
C LEU A 208 -1.08 -4.75 -11.95
N PHE A 209 -0.63 -4.64 -10.71
CA PHE A 209 0.60 -3.92 -10.35
C PHE A 209 1.70 -4.90 -9.98
N GLY A 210 2.93 -4.65 -10.48
CA GLY A 210 4.14 -5.34 -10.05
C GLY A 210 4.71 -4.70 -8.79
N ILE A 211 5.43 -5.49 -7.96
CA ILE A 211 6.03 -5.01 -6.70
C ILE A 211 7.54 -5.09 -6.80
N VAL A 212 8.20 -3.91 -6.79
CA VAL A 212 9.65 -3.78 -6.75
C VAL A 212 10.14 -4.16 -5.37
N GLN A 213 10.96 -5.20 -5.28
CA GLN A 213 11.69 -5.62 -4.11
C GLN A 213 13.19 -5.28 -4.25
N GLY A 214 14.05 -5.67 -3.31
CA GLY A 214 15.50 -5.42 -3.36
C GLY A 214 16.07 -4.89 -2.04
N GLY A 215 15.24 -4.88 -0.96
CA GLY A 215 15.67 -4.46 0.38
C GLY A 215 16.26 -3.06 0.38
N MET A 216 17.36 -2.88 1.11
CA MET A 216 18.08 -1.60 1.22
C MET A 216 19.31 -1.54 0.28
N TYR A 217 19.29 -2.32 -0.83
CA TYR A 217 20.38 -2.40 -1.79
C TYR A 217 19.99 -1.72 -3.09
N THR A 218 20.63 -0.61 -3.42
CA THR A 218 20.29 0.25 -4.58
C THR A 218 20.47 -0.47 -5.91
N ASP A 219 21.48 -1.33 -6.03
CA ASP A 219 21.71 -2.18 -7.20
C ASP A 219 20.59 -3.20 -7.42
N LEU A 220 20.14 -3.87 -6.36
CA LEU A 220 19.03 -4.82 -6.42
C LEU A 220 17.69 -4.11 -6.71
N ARG A 221 17.46 -2.92 -6.12
CA ARG A 221 16.28 -2.10 -6.42
C ARG A 221 16.23 -1.71 -7.90
N ARG A 222 17.37 -1.34 -8.45
CA ARG A 222 17.50 -1.01 -9.87
C ARG A 222 17.16 -2.23 -10.74
N GLU A 223 17.82 -3.35 -10.49
CA GLU A 223 17.60 -4.60 -11.23
C GLU A 223 16.13 -5.03 -11.17
N SER A 224 15.52 -4.95 -9.97
CA SER A 224 14.11 -5.29 -9.76
C SER A 224 13.17 -4.38 -10.56
N ALA A 225 13.38 -3.06 -10.49
CA ALA A 225 12.55 -2.11 -11.21
C ALA A 225 12.66 -2.28 -12.73
N GLU A 226 13.89 -2.42 -13.28
CA GLU A 226 14.12 -2.65 -14.70
C GLU A 226 13.42 -3.92 -15.17
N ARG A 227 13.56 -5.02 -14.43
CA ARG A 227 12.94 -6.31 -14.77
C ARG A 227 11.42 -6.26 -14.77
N LEU A 228 10.81 -5.60 -13.77
CA LEU A 228 9.35 -5.45 -13.72
C LEU A 228 8.81 -4.51 -14.80
N VAL A 229 9.57 -3.47 -15.16
CA VAL A 229 9.21 -2.58 -16.29
C VAL A 229 9.18 -3.35 -17.60
N GLU A 230 10.13 -4.26 -17.85
CA GLU A 230 10.12 -5.15 -19.02
C GLU A 230 8.90 -6.06 -19.07
N MET A 231 8.30 -6.41 -17.92
CA MET A 231 7.09 -7.21 -17.84
C MET A 231 5.80 -6.41 -18.14
N GLU A 232 5.86 -5.07 -18.24
CA GLU A 232 4.76 -4.21 -18.65
C GLU A 232 3.49 -4.33 -17.77
N PHE A 233 3.60 -4.07 -16.46
CA PHE A 233 2.45 -3.96 -15.57
C PHE A 233 1.65 -2.67 -15.78
N ASP A 234 0.39 -2.66 -15.34
CA ASP A 234 -0.49 -1.47 -15.36
C ASP A 234 0.01 -0.35 -14.40
N GLY A 235 0.74 -0.74 -13.34
CA GLY A 235 1.37 0.15 -12.37
C GLY A 235 2.45 -0.58 -11.58
N TYR A 236 3.18 0.17 -10.74
CA TYR A 236 4.32 -0.38 -10.00
C TYR A 236 4.27 0.06 -8.55
N ALA A 237 4.40 -0.91 -7.64
CA ALA A 237 4.56 -0.65 -6.23
C ALA A 237 6.05 -0.76 -5.81
N ILE A 238 6.42 -0.01 -4.80
CA ILE A 238 7.71 -0.06 -4.12
C ILE A 238 7.46 -0.73 -2.77
N GLY A 239 7.79 -2.02 -2.69
CA GLY A 239 7.59 -2.85 -1.50
C GLY A 239 8.87 -3.04 -0.69
N GLY A 240 8.78 -3.75 0.44
CA GLY A 240 9.91 -4.06 1.31
C GLY A 240 10.57 -2.85 1.95
N LEU A 241 9.81 -1.77 2.16
CA LEU A 241 10.18 -0.55 2.87
C LEU A 241 9.22 -0.31 4.04
N ALA A 242 9.54 0.64 4.93
CA ALA A 242 8.80 0.92 6.16
C ALA A 242 8.70 -0.32 7.10
N VAL A 243 9.74 -1.16 7.11
CA VAL A 243 9.84 -2.40 7.90
C VAL A 243 10.89 -2.32 9.02
N GLY A 244 11.35 -1.10 9.36
CA GLY A 244 12.25 -0.84 10.47
C GLY A 244 13.58 -0.16 10.12
N GLU A 245 13.80 0.14 8.84
CA GLU A 245 14.95 0.93 8.38
C GLU A 245 14.78 2.42 8.74
N PRO A 246 15.91 3.19 8.81
CA PRO A 246 15.88 4.63 9.01
C PRO A 246 15.12 5.36 7.89
N PRO A 247 14.39 6.46 8.19
CA PRO A 247 13.58 7.19 7.19
C PRO A 247 14.39 7.71 5.99
N GLU A 248 15.65 8.09 6.20
CA GLU A 248 16.54 8.54 5.14
C GLU A 248 16.88 7.41 4.15
N VAL A 249 17.01 6.18 4.64
CA VAL A 249 17.24 5.00 3.79
C VAL A 249 15.97 4.71 2.96
N THR A 250 14.80 4.74 3.61
CA THR A 250 13.51 4.60 2.90
C THR A 250 13.41 5.62 1.77
N ARG A 251 13.69 6.89 2.06
CA ARG A 251 13.64 7.99 1.09
C ARG A 251 14.60 7.76 -0.08
N GLU A 252 15.85 7.33 0.21
CA GLU A 252 16.84 7.03 -0.84
C GLU A 252 16.36 5.90 -1.74
N MET A 253 15.87 4.79 -1.17
CA MET A 253 15.36 3.65 -1.95
C MET A 253 14.18 4.04 -2.83
N ILE A 254 13.27 4.86 -2.33
CA ILE A 254 12.16 5.41 -3.12
C ILE A 254 12.70 6.25 -4.28
N ALA A 255 13.60 7.22 -4.01
CA ALA A 255 14.17 8.10 -5.03
C ALA A 255 14.83 7.30 -6.16
N ARG A 256 15.70 6.33 -5.81
CA ARG A 256 16.39 5.48 -6.79
C ARG A 256 15.44 4.63 -7.62
N THR A 257 14.38 4.11 -7.00
CA THR A 257 13.38 3.32 -7.73
C THR A 257 12.56 4.20 -8.68
N LEU A 258 12.17 5.40 -8.25
CA LEU A 258 11.40 6.34 -9.07
C LEU A 258 12.14 6.83 -10.33
N GLU A 259 13.49 6.83 -10.34
CA GLU A 259 14.31 7.15 -11.52
C GLU A 259 14.05 6.18 -12.68
N ILE A 260 13.67 4.94 -12.38
CA ILE A 260 13.52 3.84 -13.34
C ILE A 260 12.06 3.65 -13.74
N LEU A 261 11.14 3.78 -12.78
CA LEU A 261 9.73 3.53 -13.03
C LEU A 261 9.13 4.47 -14.07
N PRO A 262 8.32 3.96 -15.02
CA PRO A 262 7.69 4.75 -16.08
C PRO A 262 6.89 5.94 -15.53
N ARG A 263 6.98 7.08 -16.22
CA ARG A 263 6.25 8.28 -15.81
C ARG A 263 4.76 8.22 -16.17
N ASP A 264 4.38 7.40 -17.11
CA ASP A 264 3.01 7.22 -17.58
C ASP A 264 2.29 6.04 -16.89
N ARG A 265 2.84 5.54 -15.78
CA ARG A 265 2.25 4.52 -14.91
C ARG A 265 2.11 5.01 -13.48
N PRO A 266 1.10 4.53 -12.73
CA PRO A 266 0.98 4.80 -11.31
C PRO A 266 2.17 4.23 -10.53
N ARG A 267 2.63 4.97 -9.52
CA ARG A 267 3.73 4.63 -8.62
C ARG A 267 3.22 4.60 -7.20
N TYR A 268 3.30 3.47 -6.57
CA TYR A 268 2.72 3.21 -5.27
C TYR A 268 3.82 2.86 -4.26
N VAL A 269 3.91 3.56 -3.13
CA VAL A 269 4.79 3.21 -2.00
C VAL A 269 3.94 2.59 -0.91
N MET A 270 4.24 1.34 -0.56
CA MET A 270 3.46 0.52 0.36
C MET A 270 3.79 0.83 1.82
N GLY A 271 2.78 0.84 2.70
CA GLY A 271 2.94 0.88 4.15
C GLY A 271 3.28 2.23 4.76
N VAL A 272 3.16 3.33 4.02
CA VAL A 272 3.50 4.69 4.48
C VAL A 272 2.28 5.42 5.01
N GLY A 273 2.31 5.86 6.29
CA GLY A 273 1.13 6.46 6.93
C GLY A 273 1.38 7.70 7.78
N TYR A 274 2.62 8.12 7.99
CA TYR A 274 2.90 9.38 8.67
C TYR A 274 2.66 10.58 7.75
N PRO A 275 1.99 11.64 8.22
CA PRO A 275 1.60 12.78 7.36
C PRO A 275 2.77 13.47 6.66
N ASP A 276 3.91 13.61 7.32
CA ASP A 276 5.15 14.17 6.79
C ASP A 276 5.72 13.32 5.64
N GLN A 277 5.80 12.00 5.84
CA GLN A 277 6.24 11.06 4.81
C GLN A 277 5.30 11.04 3.61
N ILE A 278 3.98 11.05 3.83
CA ILE A 278 2.98 11.14 2.75
C ILE A 278 3.22 12.39 1.92
N ALA A 279 3.40 13.56 2.57
CA ALA A 279 3.64 14.81 1.90
C ALA A 279 5.00 14.84 1.16
N GLU A 280 6.06 14.28 1.76
CA GLU A 280 7.38 14.19 1.17
C GLU A 280 7.37 13.31 -0.08
N TYR A 281 6.85 12.08 0.02
CA TYR A 281 6.89 11.12 -1.09
C TYR A 281 5.96 11.54 -2.24
N ALA A 282 4.84 12.21 -1.95
CA ALA A 282 4.02 12.84 -2.98
C ALA A 282 4.81 13.92 -3.76
N ARG A 283 5.63 14.73 -3.08
CA ARG A 283 6.54 15.70 -3.76
C ARG A 283 7.61 15.02 -4.59
N MET A 284 8.05 13.81 -4.25
CA MET A 284 9.00 13.01 -5.03
C MET A 284 8.38 12.36 -6.27
N GLY A 285 7.04 12.37 -6.41
CA GLY A 285 6.33 11.80 -7.55
C GLY A 285 5.71 10.43 -7.29
N VAL A 286 5.46 10.10 -6.03
CA VAL A 286 4.63 8.95 -5.64
C VAL A 286 3.16 9.32 -5.80
N ASP A 287 2.38 8.42 -6.38
CA ASP A 287 0.96 8.64 -6.69
C ASP A 287 0.03 8.01 -5.64
N MET A 288 0.44 6.89 -5.04
CA MET A 288 -0.40 6.09 -4.16
C MET A 288 0.37 5.69 -2.91
N MET A 289 -0.28 5.74 -1.76
CA MET A 289 0.25 5.29 -0.46
C MET A 289 -0.87 4.69 0.37
N ASP A 290 -0.57 3.72 1.23
CA ASP A 290 -1.52 3.11 2.16
C ASP A 290 -0.89 2.94 3.54
N CYS A 291 -1.69 2.96 4.57
CA CYS A 291 -1.31 2.45 5.89
C CYS A 291 -2.52 2.31 6.81
N VAL A 292 -2.44 1.39 7.75
CA VAL A 292 -3.39 1.29 8.88
C VAL A 292 -3.17 2.38 9.93
N LEU A 293 -2.05 3.10 9.89
CA LEU A 293 -1.61 4.01 10.95
C LEU A 293 -2.65 5.06 11.33
N PRO A 294 -3.29 5.83 10.42
CA PRO A 294 -4.23 6.87 10.83
C PRO A 294 -5.40 6.33 11.64
N THR A 295 -6.05 5.27 11.15
CA THR A 295 -7.19 4.66 11.84
C THR A 295 -6.77 3.88 13.08
N ARG A 296 -5.60 3.24 13.06
CA ARG A 296 -5.04 2.56 14.24
C ARG A 296 -4.69 3.56 15.34
N ALA A 297 -3.99 4.64 15.01
CA ALA A 297 -3.63 5.71 15.94
C ALA A 297 -4.88 6.31 16.59
N ALA A 298 -5.90 6.65 15.80
CA ALA A 298 -7.15 7.20 16.29
C ALA A 298 -7.87 6.27 17.28
N ARG A 299 -7.92 4.96 17.01
CA ARG A 299 -8.49 3.97 17.95
C ARG A 299 -7.74 3.90 19.29
N HIS A 300 -6.47 4.30 19.32
CA HIS A 300 -5.67 4.41 20.53
C HIS A 300 -5.60 5.82 21.11
N GLY A 301 -6.43 6.75 20.58
CA GLY A 301 -6.54 8.10 21.07
C GLY A 301 -5.40 9.02 20.64
N LEU A 302 -4.73 8.72 19.50
CA LEU A 302 -3.70 9.57 18.91
C LEU A 302 -4.21 10.13 17.59
N LEU A 303 -4.17 11.46 17.48
CA LEU A 303 -4.52 12.20 16.26
C LEU A 303 -3.28 12.93 15.72
N PHE A 304 -3.31 13.22 14.43
CA PHE A 304 -2.34 14.06 13.75
C PHE A 304 -3.05 15.33 13.31
N ARG A 305 -2.51 16.51 13.64
CA ARG A 305 -2.98 17.80 13.14
C ARG A 305 -1.84 18.58 12.49
N ALA A 306 -2.17 19.52 11.63
CA ALA A 306 -1.19 20.47 11.14
C ALA A 306 -0.68 21.36 12.30
N PRO A 307 0.61 21.74 12.33
CA PRO A 307 1.13 22.66 13.33
C PRO A 307 0.46 24.05 13.19
N GLU A 308 0.22 24.69 14.31
CA GLU A 308 -0.21 26.10 14.36
C GLU A 308 0.94 27.03 13.90
N PRO A 309 0.64 28.22 13.37
CA PRO A 309 1.69 29.18 13.04
C PRO A 309 2.58 29.51 14.25
N GLY A 310 3.86 29.16 14.18
CA GLY A 310 4.84 29.37 15.26
C GLY A 310 5.04 28.17 16.20
N GLU A 311 4.34 27.07 15.98
CA GLU A 311 4.52 25.82 16.72
C GLU A 311 5.59 24.96 16.02
N GLU A 312 6.62 24.53 16.79
CA GLU A 312 7.62 23.61 16.26
C GLU A 312 7.02 22.20 16.10
N ALA A 313 7.30 21.57 14.97
CA ALA A 313 6.89 20.22 14.73
C ALA A 313 7.59 19.27 15.74
N SER A 314 6.79 18.45 16.44
CA SER A 314 7.37 17.46 17.36
C SER A 314 8.19 16.44 16.58
N THR A 315 9.48 16.35 16.91
CA THR A 315 10.41 15.35 16.35
C THR A 315 10.29 13.99 17.03
N ASP A 316 9.50 13.88 18.11
CA ASP A 316 9.30 12.63 18.82
C ASP A 316 8.48 11.64 17.97
N GLN A 317 9.17 10.74 17.31
CA GLN A 317 8.53 9.54 16.79
C GLN A 317 7.98 8.71 17.97
N PRO A 318 6.76 8.15 17.90
CA PRO A 318 6.26 7.33 18.98
C PRO A 318 7.17 6.13 19.15
N GLN A 319 7.63 5.92 20.37
CA GLN A 319 8.00 4.57 20.78
C GLN A 319 6.83 3.65 20.41
N ALA A 320 7.11 2.61 19.64
CA ALA A 320 6.10 1.68 19.19
C ALA A 320 5.26 1.19 20.35
N LEU A 321 3.95 1.32 20.22
CA LEU A 321 3.02 0.60 21.07
C LEU A 321 3.11 -0.88 20.65
N ASN A 322 4.13 -1.55 21.20
CA ASN A 322 4.34 -2.98 21.05
C ASN A 322 3.27 -3.73 21.84
N LYS A 323 2.23 -4.19 21.16
CA LYS A 323 1.56 -5.45 21.48
C LYS A 323 1.31 -6.20 20.18
N PRO A 324 1.70 -7.49 20.10
CA PRO A 324 1.75 -8.23 18.83
C PRO A 324 0.42 -8.78 18.32
N GLU A 325 -0.73 -8.34 18.82
CA GLU A 325 -2.00 -9.03 18.61
C GLU A 325 -2.89 -8.49 17.47
N ASP A 326 -2.52 -7.35 16.82
CA ASP A 326 -3.31 -6.78 15.69
C ASP A 326 -2.39 -6.36 14.52
N SER A 327 -1.56 -7.29 14.06
CA SER A 327 -0.52 -7.03 13.05
C SER A 327 -1.07 -6.95 11.64
N GLY A 328 -1.36 -5.74 11.18
CA GLY A 328 -1.56 -5.43 9.77
C GLY A 328 -0.39 -4.68 9.11
N CYS A 329 0.56 -4.17 9.87
CA CYS A 329 1.82 -3.58 9.41
C CYS A 329 2.77 -3.51 10.61
N PRO A 330 3.89 -4.23 10.64
CA PRO A 330 4.83 -4.16 11.76
C PRO A 330 5.61 -2.85 11.65
N ILE A 331 5.16 -1.84 12.40
CA ILE A 331 6.04 -0.71 12.70
C ILE A 331 6.93 -1.19 13.85
N HIS A 332 8.07 -1.77 13.53
CA HIS A 332 9.12 -2.00 14.51
C HIS A 332 9.81 -0.66 14.81
N ALA A 333 9.58 -0.12 15.98
CA ALA A 333 10.46 0.89 16.53
C ALA A 333 11.61 0.17 17.23
N SER A 334 12.76 0.15 16.59
CA SER A 334 14.02 -0.09 17.31
C SER A 334 14.42 1.22 18.01
N SER A 335 14.63 1.15 19.32
CA SER A 335 15.24 2.22 20.11
C SER A 335 16.70 2.40 19.67
N ILE A 336 16.98 3.44 18.90
CA ILE A 336 18.36 3.89 18.67
C ILE A 336 18.51 5.22 19.41
N GLY A 337 19.45 5.23 20.35
CA GLY A 337 19.84 6.42 21.08
C GLY A 337 20.40 7.48 20.16
N VAL A 338 19.91 8.70 20.28
CA VAL A 338 20.32 9.86 19.52
C VAL A 338 21.62 10.40 20.13
N GLY A 339 22.73 10.21 19.41
CA GLY A 339 23.93 11.01 19.60
C GLY A 339 23.77 12.30 18.79
N GLY A 340 23.86 13.44 19.47
CA GLY A 340 23.69 14.75 18.84
C GLY A 340 24.78 15.07 17.83
N VAL A 341 24.37 15.65 16.72
CA VAL A 341 25.22 16.39 15.78
C VAL A 341 24.58 17.76 15.59
N GLU A 342 25.39 18.80 15.82
CA GLU A 342 25.00 20.20 15.65
C GLU A 342 24.68 20.49 14.17
N ALA A 343 23.57 21.20 13.94
CA ALA A 343 23.14 21.63 12.61
C ALA A 343 23.74 22.99 12.25
N ASP A 344 24.19 23.11 11.02
CA ASP A 344 24.56 24.37 10.38
C ASP A 344 23.36 24.92 9.60
N ASP A 345 23.08 26.21 9.83
CA ASP A 345 21.93 26.91 9.29
C ASP A 345 22.14 27.32 7.83
N SER A 346 21.24 26.93 6.94
CA SER A 346 21.03 27.62 5.67
C SER A 346 19.55 27.69 5.28
N ALA A 347 19.15 28.87 4.82
CA ALA A 347 17.79 29.40 4.64
C ALA A 347 16.85 28.68 3.63
N GLU A 348 17.15 27.46 3.19
CA GLU A 348 16.26 26.66 2.34
C GLU A 348 15.36 25.68 3.12
N ALA A 349 15.50 25.64 4.44
CA ALA A 349 14.73 24.78 5.33
C ALA A 349 13.30 25.29 5.65
N GLU A 350 13.00 26.53 5.32
CA GLU A 350 11.77 27.19 5.77
C GLU A 350 10.48 26.73 5.08
N THR A 351 10.56 26.01 3.96
CA THR A 351 9.37 25.52 3.23
C THR A 351 9.06 24.04 3.48
N ALA A 352 9.95 23.29 4.13
CA ALA A 352 9.80 21.84 4.36
C ALA A 352 9.13 21.50 5.71
N SER A 353 9.02 22.45 6.63
CA SER A 353 8.72 22.20 8.05
C SER A 353 7.26 22.39 8.46
N ARG A 354 6.28 21.98 7.66
CA ARG A 354 4.91 21.79 8.18
C ARG A 354 4.67 20.32 8.49
N THR A 355 5.37 19.83 9.50
CA THR A 355 5.18 18.46 10.00
C THR A 355 3.93 18.41 10.87
N ALA A 356 3.18 17.32 10.79
CA ALA A 356 2.00 17.13 11.61
C ALA A 356 2.38 16.96 13.08
N ILE A 357 1.69 17.67 13.98
CA ILE A 357 1.81 17.51 15.41
C ILE A 357 0.89 16.38 15.87
N ARG A 358 1.35 15.62 16.83
CA ARG A 358 0.58 14.54 17.46
C ARG A 358 -0.27 15.08 18.59
N MET A 359 -1.51 14.64 18.64
CA MET A 359 -2.42 14.87 19.74
C MET A 359 -2.85 13.54 20.34
N ASN A 360 -2.81 13.44 21.66
CA ASN A 360 -3.35 12.28 22.38
C ASN A 360 -4.65 12.71 23.10
N ILE A 361 -5.79 12.36 22.55
CA ILE A 361 -7.11 12.74 23.07
C ILE A 361 -7.44 12.14 24.45
N LYS A 362 -6.61 11.24 24.96
CA LYS A 362 -6.75 10.74 26.34
C LYS A 362 -6.13 11.68 27.38
N ARG A 363 -5.33 12.67 26.93
CA ARG A 363 -4.81 13.72 27.82
C ARG A 363 -5.84 14.83 27.95
N VAL A 364 -6.13 15.22 29.18
CA VAL A 364 -7.12 16.26 29.51
C VAL A 364 -6.76 17.60 28.88
N GLU A 365 -5.49 17.88 28.72
CA GLU A 365 -4.98 19.13 28.12
C GLU A 365 -5.39 19.35 26.65
N TYR A 366 -5.78 18.27 25.94
CA TYR A 366 -6.24 18.35 24.56
C TYR A 366 -7.77 18.19 24.42
N ALA A 367 -8.49 18.05 25.52
CA ALA A 367 -9.95 17.91 25.49
C ALA A 367 -10.68 19.19 25.07
N GLU A 368 -10.00 20.34 25.18
CA GLU A 368 -10.53 21.66 24.80
C GLU A 368 -10.28 22.02 23.34
N ASP A 369 -9.42 21.27 22.62
CA ASP A 369 -9.10 21.49 21.21
C ASP A 369 -10.12 20.82 20.24
N GLN A 370 -11.25 20.32 20.76
CA GLN A 370 -12.38 19.80 20.00
C GLN A 370 -13.51 20.83 19.99
#